data_84d342d2a31d24e84887c650cdc43417
#
_entry.id   84d342d2a31d24e84887c650cdc43417
#
_cell.length_a   1.000
_cell.length_b   1.000
_cell.length_c   1.000
_cell.angle_alpha   90.00
_cell.angle_beta   90.00
_cell.angle_gamma   90.00
#
_symmetry.space_group_name_H-M   'P 1'
#
loop_
_entity.id
_entity.type
_entity.pdbx_description
1 polymer ?
#
loop_
_entity_poly.entity_id
_entity_poly.type
_entity_poly.pdbx_seq_one_letter_code
_entity_poly.pdbx_strand_id
1 'polypeptide(L)'
;MRREDRRVVAVLGFLHGVVHANILSIPIFLLAWKLEFGADDVTLGLLAAAGFGFYGLGAVPFGFLADRRPAGGLLLLCAAGIAISMVGVGASPSIPVLALSLGALGLFSGIYHPTGLSIISRVVAEQGRGMGWHGMGGSLGIAAGPAFVGAMLAIGWSWRSVAALLVIPSLVALLLLFVARLPVDRPAPALGSSRSPRPLWSRPFAFILLVYMFAGFAYQGGLTFLPRFVGAEFFALALALGAIGQVVSGRLADRRQSERILFGLSVAAATVLVLLAVLPPGGAFTTAALLFGFLLFSLEPLQNILVTGEVPGPLRGLAFGFTFLSVFGIGSLGAALAGWLIANHASAILFLVLGGFLAASGTASLGARRRFNA
;
A
#
# COMPACT_ATOMS: atom_id res chain seq x y z
N MET A 1 26.27 -2.93 7.08
CA MET A 1 25.60 -4.16 6.56
C MET A 1 26.62 -5.08 5.89
N ARG A 2 26.60 -6.37 6.24
CA ARG A 2 27.39 -7.43 5.60
C ARG A 2 27.02 -7.56 4.11
N ARG A 3 27.92 -8.18 3.30
CA ARG A 3 27.65 -8.37 1.85
C ARG A 3 26.37 -9.18 1.59
N GLU A 4 26.15 -10.23 2.40
CA GLU A 4 24.95 -11.07 2.34
C GLU A 4 23.69 -10.27 2.66
N ASP A 5 23.69 -9.48 3.75
CA ASP A 5 22.55 -8.63 4.13
C ASP A 5 22.19 -7.63 3.03
N ARG A 6 23.22 -7.00 2.40
CA ARG A 6 22.99 -6.06 1.29
C ARG A 6 22.32 -6.75 0.09
N ARG A 7 22.71 -8.00 -0.21
CA ARG A 7 22.12 -8.78 -1.30
C ARG A 7 20.64 -9.09 -1.00
N VAL A 8 20.34 -9.54 0.21
CA VAL A 8 18.94 -9.80 0.65
C VAL A 8 18.11 -8.53 0.52
N VAL A 9 18.57 -7.42 1.10
CA VAL A 9 17.85 -6.15 1.10
C VAL A 9 17.66 -5.60 -0.31
N ALA A 10 18.67 -5.71 -1.20
CA ALA A 10 18.57 -5.23 -2.58
C ALA A 10 17.52 -6.02 -3.38
N VAL A 11 17.55 -7.35 -3.31
CA VAL A 11 16.57 -8.19 -4.05
C VAL A 11 15.16 -8.00 -3.51
N LEU A 12 15.00 -7.99 -2.18
CA LEU A 12 13.69 -7.74 -1.58
C LEU A 12 13.21 -6.29 -1.82
N GLY A 13 14.09 -5.30 -1.75
CA GLY A 13 13.75 -3.91 -2.07
C GLY A 13 13.32 -3.72 -3.52
N PHE A 14 13.98 -4.42 -4.47
CA PHE A 14 13.56 -4.42 -5.86
C PHE A 14 12.17 -5.04 -6.04
N LEU A 15 11.91 -6.22 -5.48
CA LEU A 15 10.58 -6.85 -5.53
C LEU A 15 9.52 -5.98 -4.85
N HIS A 16 9.86 -5.29 -3.75
CA HIS A 16 8.98 -4.32 -3.10
C HIS A 16 8.57 -3.19 -4.06
N GLY A 17 9.56 -2.65 -4.79
CA GLY A 17 9.30 -1.67 -5.85
C GLY A 17 8.39 -2.21 -6.95
N VAL A 18 8.62 -3.45 -7.41
CA VAL A 18 7.78 -4.10 -8.43
C VAL A 18 6.33 -4.25 -7.97
N VAL A 19 6.11 -4.70 -6.73
CA VAL A 19 4.76 -4.83 -6.14
C VAL A 19 4.04 -3.48 -6.19
N HIS A 20 4.65 -2.44 -5.65
CA HIS A 20 4.03 -1.12 -5.59
C HIS A 20 3.88 -0.47 -6.98
N ALA A 21 4.85 -0.64 -7.88
CA ALA A 21 4.75 -0.12 -9.25
C ALA A 21 3.52 -0.69 -9.97
N ASN A 22 3.25 -1.99 -9.83
CA ASN A 22 2.09 -2.61 -10.47
C ASN A 22 0.77 -2.17 -9.81
N ILE A 23 0.67 -2.24 -8.49
CA ILE A 23 -0.57 -1.94 -7.75
C ILE A 23 -0.94 -0.45 -7.87
N LEU A 24 0.02 0.45 -7.68
CA LEU A 24 -0.23 1.90 -7.74
C LEU A 24 -0.39 2.45 -9.17
N SER A 25 -0.13 1.64 -10.19
CA SER A 25 -0.44 1.99 -11.58
C SER A 25 -1.93 1.80 -11.93
N ILE A 26 -2.70 1.05 -11.15
CA ILE A 26 -4.14 0.85 -11.37
C ILE A 26 -4.88 2.19 -11.58
N PRO A 27 -4.72 3.23 -10.73
CA PRO A 27 -5.42 4.52 -10.90
C PRO A 27 -5.14 5.21 -12.24
N ILE A 28 -3.95 5.06 -12.80
CA ILE A 28 -3.61 5.64 -14.11
C ILE A 28 -4.26 4.83 -15.24
N PHE A 29 -4.27 3.51 -15.15
CA PHE A 29 -4.94 2.66 -16.14
C PHE A 29 -6.46 2.88 -16.18
N LEU A 30 -7.11 3.28 -15.07
CA LEU A 30 -8.55 3.59 -15.08
C LEU A 30 -8.91 4.63 -16.11
N LEU A 31 -8.02 5.61 -16.38
CA LEU A 31 -8.25 6.63 -17.41
C LEU A 31 -8.36 6.02 -18.81
N ALA A 32 -7.50 5.04 -19.14
CA ALA A 32 -7.51 4.33 -20.40
C ALA A 32 -8.67 3.32 -20.48
N TRP A 33 -8.97 2.59 -19.40
CA TRP A 33 -10.07 1.61 -19.36
C TRP A 33 -11.45 2.27 -19.47
N LYS A 34 -11.60 3.50 -18.92
CA LYS A 34 -12.81 4.30 -19.12
C LYS A 34 -13.10 4.52 -20.59
N LEU A 35 -12.08 4.87 -21.37
CA LEU A 35 -12.21 5.15 -22.81
C LEU A 35 -12.41 3.88 -23.63
N GLU A 36 -11.66 2.83 -23.32
CA GLU A 36 -11.68 1.57 -24.09
C GLU A 36 -13.00 0.81 -23.91
N PHE A 37 -13.47 0.67 -22.67
CA PHE A 37 -14.64 -0.15 -22.34
C PHE A 37 -15.92 0.66 -22.16
N GLY A 38 -15.87 2.00 -22.25
CA GLY A 38 -17.01 2.85 -21.92
C GLY A 38 -17.48 2.70 -20.47
N ALA A 39 -16.56 2.32 -19.57
CA ALA A 39 -16.88 2.03 -18.18
C ALA A 39 -17.30 3.29 -17.42
N ASP A 40 -18.35 3.17 -16.62
CA ASP A 40 -18.76 4.22 -15.71
C ASP A 40 -17.84 4.29 -14.47
N ASP A 41 -17.95 5.35 -13.70
CA ASP A 41 -17.08 5.59 -12.55
C ASP A 41 -17.32 4.58 -11.40
N VAL A 42 -18.51 3.98 -11.32
CA VAL A 42 -18.81 2.89 -10.36
C VAL A 42 -18.00 1.65 -10.73
N THR A 43 -18.06 1.25 -12.01
CA THR A 43 -17.31 0.11 -12.54
C THR A 43 -15.80 0.30 -12.36
N LEU A 44 -15.27 1.51 -12.61
CA LEU A 44 -13.86 1.83 -12.38
C LEU A 44 -13.48 1.73 -10.91
N GLY A 45 -14.32 2.21 -10.01
CA GLY A 45 -14.12 2.07 -8.56
C GLY A 45 -14.10 0.61 -8.11
N LEU A 46 -14.99 -0.24 -8.68
CA LEU A 46 -15.02 -1.67 -8.40
C LEU A 46 -13.79 -2.41 -8.96
N LEU A 47 -13.29 -2.03 -10.13
CA LEU A 47 -12.04 -2.57 -10.68
C LEU A 47 -10.85 -2.27 -9.75
N ALA A 48 -10.73 -1.03 -9.29
CA ALA A 48 -9.70 -0.67 -8.32
C ALA A 48 -9.88 -1.42 -6.99
N ALA A 49 -11.12 -1.52 -6.49
CA ALA A 49 -11.45 -2.27 -5.28
C ALA A 49 -11.12 -3.76 -5.40
N ALA A 50 -11.26 -4.36 -6.59
CA ALA A 50 -10.83 -5.74 -6.83
C ALA A 50 -9.30 -5.88 -6.64
N GLY A 51 -8.49 -5.03 -7.28
CA GLY A 51 -7.03 -5.05 -7.14
C GLY A 51 -6.58 -4.84 -5.68
N PHE A 52 -7.01 -3.75 -5.08
CA PHE A 52 -6.61 -3.41 -3.70
C PHE A 52 -7.24 -4.33 -2.66
N GLY A 53 -8.49 -4.76 -2.86
CA GLY A 53 -9.20 -5.64 -1.94
C GLY A 53 -8.51 -6.99 -1.80
N PHE A 54 -8.20 -7.65 -2.91
CA PHE A 54 -7.48 -8.92 -2.89
C PHE A 54 -6.03 -8.77 -2.41
N TYR A 55 -5.40 -7.60 -2.58
CA TYR A 55 -4.10 -7.30 -1.97
C TYR A 55 -4.17 -7.37 -0.44
N GLY A 56 -5.18 -6.77 0.17
CA GLY A 56 -5.41 -6.86 1.60
C GLY A 56 -5.86 -8.24 2.08
N LEU A 57 -6.78 -8.89 1.34
CA LEU A 57 -7.29 -10.23 1.67
C LEU A 57 -6.17 -11.28 1.64
N GLY A 58 -5.24 -11.19 0.69
CA GLY A 58 -4.09 -12.09 0.58
C GLY A 58 -3.11 -11.97 1.75
N ALA A 59 -2.99 -10.79 2.36
CA ALA A 59 -1.98 -10.54 3.39
C ALA A 59 -2.16 -11.42 4.64
N VAL A 60 -3.38 -11.77 5.04
CA VAL A 60 -3.64 -12.59 6.24
C VAL A 60 -3.22 -14.06 6.03
N PRO A 61 -3.72 -14.79 5.02
CA PRO A 61 -3.34 -16.20 4.81
C PRO A 61 -1.86 -16.34 4.47
N PHE A 62 -1.29 -15.43 3.68
CA PHE A 62 0.12 -15.49 3.33
C PHE A 62 1.03 -15.06 4.48
N GLY A 63 0.59 -14.16 5.38
CA GLY A 63 1.27 -13.86 6.64
C GLY A 63 1.36 -15.08 7.55
N PHE A 64 0.26 -15.78 7.72
CA PHE A 64 0.22 -17.04 8.46
C PHE A 64 1.12 -18.12 7.83
N LEU A 65 1.14 -18.19 6.50
CA LEU A 65 1.95 -19.16 5.77
C LEU A 65 3.45 -18.83 5.84
N ALA A 66 3.81 -17.53 5.78
CA ALA A 66 5.20 -17.06 5.88
C ALA A 66 5.85 -17.36 7.25
N ASP A 67 5.04 -17.47 8.30
CA ASP A 67 5.52 -17.87 9.64
C ASP A 67 5.77 -19.38 9.76
N ARG A 68 5.26 -20.21 8.82
CA ARG A 68 5.28 -21.68 8.90
C ARG A 68 5.97 -22.39 7.75
N ARG A 69 6.21 -21.72 6.62
CA ARG A 69 6.78 -22.31 5.40
C ARG A 69 8.04 -21.56 4.96
N PRO A 70 8.91 -22.22 4.20
CA PRO A 70 10.05 -21.56 3.57
C PRO A 70 9.60 -20.34 2.76
N ALA A 71 10.13 -19.18 3.09
CA ALA A 71 9.68 -17.90 2.53
C ALA A 71 10.09 -17.72 1.05
N GLY A 72 11.13 -18.44 0.59
CA GLY A 72 11.61 -18.38 -0.79
C GLY A 72 10.54 -18.76 -1.81
N GLY A 73 9.79 -19.86 -1.57
CA GLY A 73 8.72 -20.30 -2.43
C GLY A 73 7.57 -19.28 -2.53
N LEU A 74 7.26 -18.58 -1.43
CA LEU A 74 6.24 -17.54 -1.41
C LEU A 74 6.67 -16.30 -2.22
N LEU A 75 7.95 -15.90 -2.15
CA LEU A 75 8.46 -14.79 -2.96
C LEU A 75 8.46 -15.12 -4.45
N LEU A 76 8.83 -16.35 -4.82
CA LEU A 76 8.74 -16.80 -6.22
C LEU A 76 7.30 -16.80 -6.71
N LEU A 77 6.36 -17.30 -5.90
CA LEU A 77 4.93 -17.27 -6.21
C LEU A 77 4.41 -15.81 -6.35
N CYS A 78 4.86 -14.90 -5.50
CA CYS A 78 4.56 -13.47 -5.60
C CYS A 78 5.00 -12.90 -6.96
N ALA A 79 6.28 -13.01 -7.30
CA ALA A 79 6.84 -12.43 -8.53
C ALA A 79 6.23 -13.07 -9.79
N ALA A 80 6.09 -14.40 -9.83
CA ALA A 80 5.48 -15.11 -10.94
C ALA A 80 3.98 -14.76 -11.08
N GLY A 81 3.26 -14.71 -9.96
CA GLY A 81 1.85 -14.37 -9.93
C GLY A 81 1.58 -12.94 -10.40
N ILE A 82 2.41 -11.96 -10.02
CA ILE A 82 2.32 -10.59 -10.53
C ILE A 82 2.54 -10.58 -12.04
N ALA A 83 3.59 -11.27 -12.54
CA ALA A 83 3.88 -11.34 -13.98
C ALA A 83 2.70 -11.91 -14.77
N ILE A 84 2.16 -13.05 -14.35
CA ILE A 84 1.01 -13.72 -14.99
C ILE A 84 -0.23 -12.82 -14.93
N SER A 85 -0.49 -12.20 -13.79
CA SER A 85 -1.64 -11.30 -13.63
C SER A 85 -1.55 -10.08 -14.55
N MET A 86 -0.36 -9.49 -14.71
CA MET A 86 -0.16 -8.36 -15.63
C MET A 86 -0.30 -8.77 -17.10
N VAL A 87 0.10 -9.98 -17.48
CA VAL A 87 -0.25 -10.54 -18.80
C VAL A 87 -1.77 -10.63 -18.95
N GLY A 88 -2.46 -11.15 -17.92
CA GLY A 88 -3.92 -11.20 -17.88
C GLY A 88 -4.57 -9.83 -18.01
N VAL A 89 -4.05 -8.81 -17.32
CA VAL A 89 -4.49 -7.41 -17.44
C VAL A 89 -4.37 -6.96 -18.90
N GLY A 90 -3.17 -7.06 -19.49
CA GLY A 90 -2.92 -6.61 -20.87
C GLY A 90 -3.73 -7.38 -21.92
N ALA A 91 -4.05 -8.64 -21.70
CA ALA A 91 -4.82 -9.49 -22.58
C ALA A 91 -6.35 -9.40 -22.36
N SER A 92 -6.83 -8.63 -21.36
CA SER A 92 -8.25 -8.58 -20.98
C SER A 92 -9.13 -8.02 -22.10
N PRO A 93 -10.08 -8.84 -22.62
CA PRO A 93 -11.01 -8.39 -23.69
C PRO A 93 -12.28 -7.72 -23.13
N SER A 94 -12.49 -7.81 -21.80
CA SER A 94 -13.73 -7.33 -21.17
C SER A 94 -13.50 -6.96 -19.70
N ILE A 95 -14.41 -6.17 -19.13
CA ILE A 95 -14.39 -5.73 -17.73
C ILE A 95 -14.35 -6.91 -16.74
N PRO A 96 -15.14 -8.01 -16.88
CA PRO A 96 -15.05 -9.14 -15.94
C PRO A 96 -13.68 -9.83 -15.96
N VAL A 97 -13.06 -10.02 -17.13
CA VAL A 97 -11.73 -10.63 -17.24
C VAL A 97 -10.67 -9.69 -16.64
N LEU A 98 -10.80 -8.38 -16.87
CA LEU A 98 -9.93 -7.38 -16.25
C LEU A 98 -10.05 -7.38 -14.73
N ALA A 99 -11.27 -7.46 -14.18
CA ALA A 99 -11.52 -7.54 -12.74
C ALA A 99 -10.87 -8.78 -12.12
N LEU A 100 -10.99 -9.95 -12.77
CA LEU A 100 -10.32 -11.18 -12.35
C LEU A 100 -8.80 -11.05 -12.38
N SER A 101 -8.24 -10.46 -13.43
CA SER A 101 -6.80 -10.23 -13.58
C SER A 101 -6.26 -9.27 -12.52
N LEU A 102 -7.00 -8.20 -12.20
CA LEU A 102 -6.68 -7.26 -11.13
C LEU A 102 -6.79 -7.90 -9.74
N GLY A 103 -7.82 -8.72 -9.52
CA GLY A 103 -7.96 -9.49 -8.28
C GLY A 103 -6.79 -10.45 -8.08
N ALA A 104 -6.36 -11.15 -9.13
CA ALA A 104 -5.18 -12.02 -9.11
C ALA A 104 -3.90 -11.20 -8.84
N LEU A 105 -3.72 -10.04 -9.51
CA LEU A 105 -2.61 -9.13 -9.27
C LEU A 105 -2.56 -8.72 -7.79
N GLY A 106 -3.69 -8.32 -7.22
CA GLY A 106 -3.81 -7.99 -5.80
C GLY A 106 -3.41 -9.15 -4.91
N LEU A 107 -4.02 -10.32 -5.12
CA LEU A 107 -3.79 -11.51 -4.31
C LEU A 107 -2.31 -11.91 -4.27
N PHE A 108 -1.64 -11.99 -5.42
CA PHE A 108 -0.23 -12.36 -5.49
C PHE A 108 0.68 -11.25 -4.93
N SER A 109 0.33 -9.99 -5.10
CA SER A 109 1.03 -8.86 -4.48
C SER A 109 0.93 -8.88 -2.96
N GLY A 110 -0.21 -9.31 -2.41
CA GLY A 110 -0.47 -9.45 -0.98
C GLY A 110 0.46 -10.43 -0.25
N ILE A 111 1.12 -11.35 -0.98
CA ILE A 111 2.14 -12.25 -0.44
C ILE A 111 3.36 -11.47 0.08
N TYR A 112 3.70 -10.37 -0.57
CA TYR A 112 5.01 -9.73 -0.40
C TYR A 112 5.26 -9.21 1.00
N HIS A 113 4.38 -8.34 1.52
CA HIS A 113 4.66 -7.61 2.76
C HIS A 113 4.89 -8.50 3.98
N PRO A 114 4.00 -9.46 4.28
CA PRO A 114 4.23 -10.34 5.42
C PRO A 114 5.49 -11.20 5.24
N THR A 115 5.77 -11.64 4.02
CA THR A 115 6.91 -12.50 3.72
C THR A 115 8.23 -11.74 3.72
N GLY A 116 8.31 -10.61 3.00
CA GLY A 116 9.53 -9.81 2.85
C GLY A 116 9.99 -9.19 4.17
N LEU A 117 9.06 -8.58 4.93
CA LEU A 117 9.37 -8.00 6.24
C LEU A 117 9.80 -9.07 7.25
N SER A 118 9.17 -10.25 7.22
CA SER A 118 9.55 -11.38 8.05
C SER A 118 10.99 -11.83 7.77
N ILE A 119 11.39 -11.93 6.50
CA ILE A 119 12.77 -12.28 6.13
C ILE A 119 13.76 -11.25 6.63
N ILE A 120 13.55 -9.96 6.35
CA ILE A 120 14.47 -8.90 6.76
C ILE A 120 14.67 -8.91 8.28
N SER A 121 13.59 -9.06 9.04
CA SER A 121 13.64 -9.09 10.50
C SER A 121 14.40 -10.29 11.08
N ARG A 122 14.53 -11.40 10.33
CA ARG A 122 15.20 -12.63 10.76
C ARG A 122 16.63 -12.74 10.28
N VAL A 123 16.93 -12.25 9.07
CA VAL A 123 18.19 -12.53 8.38
C VAL A 123 19.16 -11.36 8.43
N VAL A 124 18.66 -10.11 8.42
CA VAL A 124 19.49 -8.91 8.35
C VAL A 124 19.93 -8.49 9.77
N ALA A 125 21.25 -8.41 9.99
CA ALA A 125 21.79 -8.07 11.31
C ALA A 125 21.49 -6.60 11.71
N GLU A 126 21.67 -5.64 10.76
CA GLU A 126 21.36 -4.23 10.97
C GLU A 126 19.92 -3.95 10.50
N GLN A 127 18.92 -4.40 11.28
CA GLN A 127 17.51 -4.39 10.88
C GLN A 127 17.00 -3.00 10.48
N GLY A 128 17.26 -1.97 11.26
CA GLY A 128 16.80 -0.60 10.97
C GLY A 128 17.33 -0.09 9.62
N ARG A 129 18.62 -0.30 9.36
CA ARG A 129 19.24 0.07 8.09
C ARG A 129 18.71 -0.78 6.92
N GLY A 130 18.48 -2.07 7.16
CA GLY A 130 17.89 -2.99 6.18
C GLY A 130 16.46 -2.58 5.81
N MET A 131 15.62 -2.28 6.80
CA MET A 131 14.26 -1.81 6.59
C MET A 131 14.22 -0.46 5.85
N GLY A 132 15.16 0.46 6.15
CA GLY A 132 15.25 1.75 5.46
C GLY A 132 15.53 1.60 3.96
N TRP A 133 16.53 0.79 3.58
CA TRP A 133 16.82 0.53 2.17
C TRP A 133 15.72 -0.25 1.45
N HIS A 134 15.11 -1.21 2.14
CA HIS A 134 13.95 -1.93 1.65
C HIS A 134 12.74 -0.99 1.41
N GLY A 135 12.45 -0.11 2.37
CA GLY A 135 11.38 0.89 2.26
C GLY A 135 11.63 1.86 1.09
N MET A 136 12.88 2.27 0.86
CA MET A 136 13.24 3.08 -0.31
C MET A 136 12.91 2.37 -1.63
N GLY A 137 13.14 1.05 -1.72
CA GLY A 137 12.72 0.27 -2.89
C GLY A 137 11.22 0.37 -3.14
N GLY A 138 10.40 0.22 -2.10
CA GLY A 138 8.95 0.40 -2.16
C GLY A 138 8.53 1.80 -2.60
N SER A 139 9.12 2.84 -1.98
CA SER A 139 8.82 4.25 -2.31
C SER A 139 9.19 4.60 -3.76
N LEU A 140 10.29 4.04 -4.29
CA LEU A 140 10.63 4.18 -5.71
C LEU A 140 9.57 3.54 -6.61
N GLY A 141 9.07 2.34 -6.25
CA GLY A 141 7.98 1.68 -6.98
C GLY A 141 6.68 2.48 -6.97
N ILE A 142 6.32 3.05 -5.80
CA ILE A 142 5.14 3.92 -5.62
C ILE A 142 5.17 5.09 -6.59
N ALA A 143 6.30 5.74 -6.77
CA ALA A 143 6.43 6.89 -7.65
C ALA A 143 6.67 6.49 -9.12
N ALA A 144 7.56 5.53 -9.38
CA ALA A 144 8.01 5.20 -10.72
C ALA A 144 6.95 4.45 -11.54
N GLY A 145 6.14 3.57 -10.92
CA GLY A 145 5.11 2.82 -11.63
C GLY A 145 4.07 3.73 -12.31
N PRO A 146 3.33 4.55 -11.55
CA PRO A 146 2.38 5.50 -12.12
C PRO A 146 3.01 6.50 -13.08
N ALA A 147 4.23 7.03 -12.78
CA ALA A 147 4.94 7.93 -13.66
C ALA A 147 5.27 7.28 -15.00
N PHE A 148 5.76 6.03 -15.00
CA PHE A 148 6.04 5.26 -16.20
C PHE A 148 4.78 5.02 -17.03
N VAL A 149 3.71 4.52 -16.39
CA VAL A 149 2.43 4.27 -17.10
C VAL A 149 1.88 5.56 -17.69
N GLY A 150 1.84 6.65 -16.92
CA GLY A 150 1.37 7.95 -17.37
C GLY A 150 2.18 8.48 -18.56
N ALA A 151 3.52 8.40 -18.51
CA ALA A 151 4.40 8.83 -19.59
C ALA A 151 4.19 8.01 -20.87
N MET A 152 4.08 6.68 -20.77
CA MET A 152 3.87 5.81 -21.92
C MET A 152 2.50 6.06 -22.59
N LEU A 153 1.46 6.22 -21.81
CA LEU A 153 0.14 6.56 -22.34
C LEU A 153 0.15 7.95 -22.99
N ALA A 154 0.84 8.94 -22.42
CA ALA A 154 0.93 10.30 -22.97
C ALA A 154 1.65 10.35 -24.32
N ILE A 155 2.61 9.48 -24.59
CA ILE A 155 3.29 9.36 -25.88
C ILE A 155 2.58 8.41 -26.87
N GLY A 156 1.35 7.99 -26.55
CA GLY A 156 0.47 7.24 -27.44
C GLY A 156 0.60 5.72 -27.40
N TRP A 157 1.29 5.13 -26.42
CA TRP A 157 1.30 3.67 -26.27
C TRP A 157 -0.06 3.17 -25.79
N SER A 158 -0.46 2.00 -26.31
CA SER A 158 -1.68 1.37 -25.81
C SER A 158 -1.48 0.89 -24.36
N TRP A 159 -2.52 0.98 -23.54
CA TRP A 159 -2.46 0.49 -22.17
C TRP A 159 -2.11 -1.01 -22.10
N ARG A 160 -2.49 -1.80 -23.12
CA ARG A 160 -2.11 -3.21 -23.23
C ARG A 160 -0.60 -3.39 -23.38
N SER A 161 0.02 -2.60 -24.25
CA SER A 161 1.48 -2.61 -24.42
C SER A 161 2.20 -2.17 -23.15
N VAL A 162 1.66 -1.17 -22.45
CA VAL A 162 2.23 -0.69 -21.18
C VAL A 162 2.09 -1.75 -20.09
N ALA A 163 0.96 -2.45 -20.01
CA ALA A 163 0.80 -3.58 -19.08
C ALA A 163 1.80 -4.71 -19.38
N ALA A 164 2.04 -5.02 -20.66
CA ALA A 164 3.06 -6.00 -21.06
C ALA A 164 4.47 -5.58 -20.66
N LEU A 165 4.81 -4.29 -20.72
CA LEU A 165 6.10 -3.78 -20.24
C LEU A 165 6.27 -3.92 -18.73
N LEU A 166 5.20 -3.78 -17.95
CA LEU A 166 5.23 -3.99 -16.49
C LEU A 166 5.44 -5.45 -16.08
N VAL A 167 5.31 -6.41 -17.01
CA VAL A 167 5.71 -7.81 -16.78
C VAL A 167 7.23 -7.93 -16.61
N ILE A 168 8.00 -7.12 -17.33
CA ILE A 168 9.47 -7.22 -17.37
C ILE A 168 10.11 -7.08 -15.99
N PRO A 169 9.82 -6.05 -15.18
CA PRO A 169 10.36 -5.95 -13.82
C PRO A 169 9.99 -7.15 -12.93
N SER A 170 8.80 -7.73 -13.12
CA SER A 170 8.36 -8.92 -12.37
C SER A 170 9.16 -10.17 -12.74
N LEU A 171 9.46 -10.35 -14.04
CA LEU A 171 10.35 -11.42 -14.51
C LEU A 171 11.79 -11.22 -14.04
N VAL A 172 12.30 -9.98 -14.03
CA VAL A 172 13.62 -9.67 -13.47
C VAL A 172 13.65 -10.00 -11.97
N ALA A 173 12.61 -9.66 -11.20
CA ALA A 173 12.51 -10.01 -9.78
C ALA A 173 12.52 -11.53 -9.59
N LEU A 174 11.77 -12.28 -10.42
CA LEU A 174 11.73 -13.73 -10.41
C LEU A 174 13.13 -14.32 -10.66
N LEU A 175 13.83 -13.85 -11.70
CA LEU A 175 15.19 -14.26 -12.02
C LEU A 175 16.16 -13.95 -10.87
N LEU A 176 16.08 -12.75 -10.29
CA LEU A 176 16.93 -12.34 -9.17
C LEU A 176 16.70 -13.23 -7.94
N LEU A 177 15.47 -13.58 -7.62
CA LEU A 177 15.14 -14.49 -6.53
C LEU A 177 15.72 -15.89 -6.78
N PHE A 178 15.62 -16.39 -8.01
CA PHE A 178 16.12 -17.70 -8.38
C PHE A 178 17.66 -17.76 -8.33
N VAL A 179 18.34 -16.78 -8.93
CA VAL A 179 19.82 -16.71 -9.01
C VAL A 179 20.42 -16.35 -7.66
N ALA A 180 19.77 -15.47 -6.88
CA ALA A 180 20.32 -14.95 -5.64
C ALA A 180 20.47 -16.01 -4.53
N ARG A 181 19.73 -17.11 -4.57
CA ARG A 181 19.74 -18.17 -3.53
C ARG A 181 19.78 -17.56 -2.13
N LEU A 182 18.80 -16.69 -1.85
CA LEU A 182 18.76 -15.97 -0.60
C LEU A 182 18.66 -16.91 0.60
N PRO A 183 19.30 -16.62 1.76
CA PRO A 183 19.22 -17.42 2.97
C PRO A 183 17.86 -17.17 3.67
N VAL A 184 16.75 -17.37 2.96
CA VAL A 184 15.39 -16.99 3.37
C VAL A 184 14.70 -18.06 4.22
N ASP A 185 15.26 -19.26 4.28
CA ASP A 185 14.62 -20.45 4.88
C ASP A 185 15.06 -20.68 6.34
N ARG A 186 15.69 -19.69 6.98
CA ARG A 186 16.02 -19.80 8.41
C ARG A 186 14.71 -19.80 9.21
N PRO A 187 14.47 -20.82 10.05
CA PRO A 187 13.29 -20.88 10.90
C PRO A 187 13.19 -19.62 11.77
N ALA A 188 11.96 -19.19 12.03
CA ALA A 188 11.76 -18.18 13.07
C ALA A 188 12.34 -18.72 14.40
N PRO A 189 13.01 -17.88 15.22
CA PRO A 189 13.42 -18.30 16.56
C PRO A 189 12.19 -18.86 17.26
N ALA A 190 12.33 -20.08 17.81
CA ALA A 190 11.27 -20.69 18.61
C ALA A 190 10.84 -19.70 19.70
N LEU A 191 9.55 -19.57 19.93
CA LEU A 191 9.00 -18.80 21.04
C LEU A 191 9.69 -19.26 22.32
N GLY A 192 10.64 -18.46 22.83
CA GLY A 192 11.25 -18.71 24.12
C GLY A 192 10.14 -18.82 25.17
N SER A 193 10.16 -19.86 25.97
CA SER A 193 9.15 -20.29 26.93
C SER A 193 8.94 -19.35 28.13
N SER A 194 9.32 -18.09 28.05
CA SER A 194 9.24 -17.16 29.17
C SER A 194 8.31 -15.99 28.88
N ARG A 195 7.17 -16.04 29.47
CA ARG A 195 6.00 -15.17 29.60
C ARG A 195 4.85 -15.56 28.70
N SER A 196 3.69 -15.75 29.35
CA SER A 196 2.38 -15.92 28.71
C SER A 196 2.23 -14.97 27.53
N PRO A 197 2.05 -15.46 26.29
CA PRO A 197 1.94 -14.58 25.12
C PRO A 197 0.73 -13.68 25.33
N ARG A 198 0.95 -12.36 25.30
CA ARG A 198 -0.17 -11.42 25.30
C ARG A 198 -1.08 -11.78 24.11
N PRO A 199 -2.40 -11.84 24.30
CA PRO A 199 -3.30 -12.14 23.20
C PRO A 199 -3.16 -11.05 22.12
N LEU A 200 -3.19 -11.45 20.84
CA LEU A 200 -3.19 -10.51 19.71
C LEU A 200 -4.36 -9.51 19.84
N TRP A 201 -5.50 -10.03 20.27
CA TRP A 201 -6.73 -9.25 20.42
C TRP A 201 -6.73 -8.49 21.74
N SER A 202 -6.29 -7.24 21.66
CA SER A 202 -6.35 -6.26 22.74
C SER A 202 -7.20 -5.06 22.30
N ARG A 203 -7.72 -4.30 23.27
CA ARG A 203 -8.46 -3.06 22.96
C ARG A 203 -7.61 -2.05 22.18
N PRO A 204 -6.32 -1.77 22.52
CA PRO A 204 -5.47 -0.93 21.70
C PRO A 204 -5.29 -1.46 20.28
N PHE A 205 -5.12 -2.78 20.10
CA PHE A 205 -4.98 -3.37 18.76
C PHE A 205 -6.25 -3.21 17.92
N ALA A 206 -7.45 -3.34 18.52
CA ALA A 206 -8.71 -3.04 17.85
C ALA A 206 -8.76 -1.57 17.35
N PHE A 207 -8.32 -0.61 18.17
CA PHE A 207 -8.21 0.78 17.75
C PHE A 207 -7.18 0.96 16.61
N ILE A 208 -6.07 0.25 16.64
CA ILE A 208 -5.08 0.25 15.54
C ILE A 208 -5.74 -0.25 14.24
N LEU A 209 -6.53 -1.33 14.29
CA LEU A 209 -7.26 -1.80 13.09
C LEU A 209 -8.24 -0.75 12.56
N LEU A 210 -8.94 -0.01 13.44
CA LEU A 210 -9.81 1.11 13.03
C LEU A 210 -9.01 2.26 12.40
N VAL A 211 -7.81 2.57 12.93
CA VAL A 211 -6.90 3.56 12.33
C VAL A 211 -6.58 3.18 10.88
N TYR A 212 -6.18 1.94 10.65
CA TYR A 212 -5.85 1.46 9.31
C TYR A 212 -7.06 1.39 8.39
N MET A 213 -8.22 0.94 8.91
CA MET A 213 -9.46 0.84 8.15
C MET A 213 -9.92 2.21 7.64
N PHE A 214 -10.05 3.18 8.55
CA PHE A 214 -10.50 4.53 8.16
C PHE A 214 -9.48 5.26 7.28
N ALA A 215 -8.17 5.15 7.57
CA ALA A 215 -7.14 5.67 6.68
C ALA A 215 -7.20 4.98 5.31
N GLY A 216 -7.51 3.68 5.26
CA GLY A 216 -7.66 2.89 4.05
C GLY A 216 -8.78 3.39 3.15
N PHE A 217 -9.96 3.72 3.70
CA PHE A 217 -11.04 4.32 2.91
C PHE A 217 -10.58 5.62 2.23
N ALA A 218 -9.88 6.49 2.95
CA ALA A 218 -9.37 7.74 2.41
C ALA A 218 -8.23 7.51 1.39
N TYR A 219 -7.33 6.55 1.67
CA TYR A 219 -6.23 6.18 0.79
C TYR A 219 -6.75 5.64 -0.54
N GLN A 220 -7.60 4.61 -0.49
CA GLN A 220 -8.10 3.96 -1.70
C GLN A 220 -9.07 4.84 -2.48
N GLY A 221 -10.00 5.53 -1.80
CA GLY A 221 -10.94 6.44 -2.44
C GLY A 221 -10.25 7.65 -3.06
N GLY A 222 -9.30 8.25 -2.32
CA GLY A 222 -8.55 9.42 -2.78
C GLY A 222 -7.64 9.09 -3.95
N LEU A 223 -6.74 8.11 -3.79
CA LEU A 223 -5.73 7.82 -4.82
C LEU A 223 -6.33 7.22 -6.09
N THR A 224 -7.43 6.45 -6.01
CA THR A 224 -8.04 5.82 -7.19
C THR A 224 -8.49 6.85 -8.22
N PHE A 225 -9.06 7.96 -7.79
CA PHE A 225 -9.61 8.95 -8.72
C PHE A 225 -8.82 10.28 -8.76
N LEU A 226 -7.79 10.46 -7.94
CA LEU A 226 -6.98 11.68 -7.95
C LEU A 226 -6.41 12.01 -9.34
N PRO A 227 -5.92 11.03 -10.15
CA PRO A 227 -5.42 11.32 -11.51
C PRO A 227 -6.47 11.97 -12.43
N ARG A 228 -7.76 11.72 -12.21
CA ARG A 228 -8.84 12.35 -12.97
C ARG A 228 -8.92 13.86 -12.76
N PHE A 229 -8.53 14.33 -11.58
CA PHE A 229 -8.62 15.74 -11.20
C PHE A 229 -7.33 16.52 -11.48
N VAL A 230 -6.17 15.86 -11.38
CA VAL A 230 -4.87 16.56 -11.48
C VAL A 230 -4.01 16.09 -12.67
N GLY A 231 -4.41 15.03 -13.38
CA GLY A 231 -3.58 14.39 -14.40
C GLY A 231 -2.58 13.38 -13.82
N ALA A 232 -2.03 12.55 -14.70
CA ALA A 232 -1.13 11.47 -14.31
C ALA A 232 0.22 11.98 -13.77
N GLU A 233 0.72 13.07 -14.33
CA GLU A 233 1.99 13.71 -13.97
C GLU A 233 1.96 14.27 -12.54
N PHE A 234 0.91 15.00 -12.18
CA PHE A 234 0.76 15.54 -10.82
C PHE A 234 0.39 14.45 -9.82
N PHE A 235 -0.31 13.40 -10.24
CA PHE A 235 -0.52 12.23 -9.40
C PHE A 235 0.81 11.55 -9.06
N ALA A 236 1.66 11.28 -10.05
CA ALA A 236 2.99 10.70 -9.81
C ALA A 236 3.84 11.60 -8.89
N LEU A 237 3.76 12.92 -9.06
CA LEU A 237 4.44 13.88 -8.17
C LEU A 237 3.87 13.83 -6.74
N ALA A 238 2.56 13.70 -6.57
CA ALA A 238 1.93 13.55 -5.25
C ALA A 238 2.44 12.29 -4.52
N LEU A 239 2.59 11.17 -5.26
CA LEU A 239 3.15 9.94 -4.72
C LEU A 239 4.64 10.09 -4.36
N ALA A 240 5.42 10.78 -5.19
CA ALA A 240 6.83 11.05 -4.91
C ALA A 240 7.00 11.95 -3.65
N LEU A 241 6.18 12.98 -3.51
CA LEU A 241 6.13 13.79 -2.29
C LEU A 241 5.68 12.97 -1.08
N GLY A 242 4.76 12.02 -1.29
CA GLY A 242 4.35 11.05 -0.27
C GLY A 242 5.52 10.20 0.23
N ALA A 243 6.40 9.74 -0.66
CA ALA A 243 7.62 9.02 -0.27
C ALA A 243 8.54 9.88 0.61
N ILE A 244 8.67 11.18 0.32
CA ILE A 244 9.39 12.12 1.19
C ILE A 244 8.68 12.25 2.54
N GLY A 245 7.34 12.32 2.54
CA GLY A 245 6.51 12.35 3.74
C GLY A 245 6.76 11.16 4.66
N GLN A 246 6.89 9.96 4.11
CA GLN A 246 7.24 8.74 4.87
C GLN A 246 8.61 8.89 5.57
N VAL A 247 9.63 9.42 4.86
CA VAL A 247 10.95 9.61 5.45
C VAL A 247 10.92 10.64 6.57
N VAL A 248 10.20 11.75 6.38
CA VAL A 248 10.07 12.82 7.39
C VAL A 248 9.32 12.30 8.62
N SER A 249 8.18 11.67 8.43
CA SER A 249 7.36 11.17 9.54
C SER A 249 8.00 9.96 10.24
N GLY A 250 8.78 9.14 9.53
CA GLY A 250 9.56 8.06 10.13
C GLY A 250 10.54 8.56 11.20
N ARG A 251 11.17 9.74 11.00
CA ARG A 251 12.01 10.38 12.02
C ARG A 251 11.21 10.92 13.21
N LEU A 252 9.94 11.24 13.00
CA LEU A 252 9.04 11.68 14.07
C LEU A 252 8.46 10.48 14.84
N ALA A 253 8.36 9.32 14.19
CA ALA A 253 7.81 8.10 14.77
C ALA A 253 8.64 7.56 15.96
N ASP A 254 9.95 7.83 15.98
CA ASP A 254 10.83 7.48 17.10
C ASP A 254 10.59 8.32 18.37
N ARG A 255 9.78 9.38 18.28
CA ARG A 255 9.46 10.26 19.40
C ARG A 255 8.33 9.66 20.25
N ARG A 256 8.38 9.92 21.55
CA ARG A 256 7.24 9.62 22.44
C ARG A 256 6.00 10.37 21.94
N GLN A 257 4.83 9.71 21.95
CA GLN A 257 3.50 10.24 21.54
C GLN A 257 3.18 10.12 20.04
N SER A 258 3.63 9.04 19.40
CA SER A 258 3.32 8.77 17.98
C SER A 258 1.82 8.82 17.67
N GLU A 259 0.93 8.45 18.63
CA GLU A 259 -0.52 8.55 18.51
C GLU A 259 -1.02 9.98 18.36
N ARG A 260 -0.40 10.96 19.07
CA ARG A 260 -0.78 12.38 18.95
C ARG A 260 -0.28 13.00 17.66
N ILE A 261 0.92 12.62 17.22
CA ILE A 261 1.47 13.08 15.93
C ILE A 261 0.59 12.53 14.80
N LEU A 262 0.21 11.26 14.87
CA LEU A 262 -0.70 10.63 13.90
C LEU A 262 -2.06 11.34 13.88
N PHE A 263 -2.63 11.67 15.03
CA PHE A 263 -3.85 12.47 15.13
C PHE A 263 -3.70 13.81 14.40
N GLY A 264 -2.64 14.58 14.71
CA GLY A 264 -2.39 15.88 14.10
C GLY A 264 -2.24 15.82 12.57
N LEU A 265 -1.45 14.83 12.06
CA LEU A 265 -1.29 14.64 10.62
C LEU A 265 -2.59 14.19 9.94
N SER A 266 -3.38 13.33 10.59
CA SER A 266 -4.69 12.89 10.07
C SER A 266 -5.67 14.08 9.98
N VAL A 267 -5.70 14.95 10.98
CA VAL A 267 -6.51 16.16 10.96
C VAL A 267 -6.03 17.13 9.88
N ALA A 268 -4.72 17.32 9.73
CA ALA A 268 -4.15 18.16 8.65
C ALA A 268 -4.54 17.62 7.27
N ALA A 269 -4.43 16.30 7.04
CA ALA A 269 -4.84 15.68 5.79
C ALA A 269 -6.36 15.79 5.55
N ALA A 270 -7.18 15.64 6.59
CA ALA A 270 -8.62 15.86 6.52
C ALA A 270 -8.95 17.30 6.13
N THR A 271 -8.26 18.29 6.71
CA THR A 271 -8.42 19.71 6.34
C THR A 271 -8.07 19.96 4.88
N VAL A 272 -7.02 19.33 4.36
CA VAL A 272 -6.65 19.46 2.94
C VAL A 272 -7.74 18.84 2.05
N LEU A 273 -8.38 17.75 2.44
CA LEU A 273 -9.51 17.18 1.71
C LEU A 273 -10.73 18.13 1.72
N VAL A 274 -10.99 18.83 2.83
CA VAL A 274 -12.02 19.89 2.86
C VAL A 274 -11.68 21.01 1.90
N LEU A 275 -10.41 21.43 1.80
CA LEU A 275 -9.97 22.41 0.80
C LEU A 275 -10.22 21.90 -0.63
N LEU A 276 -9.89 20.63 -0.94
CA LEU A 276 -10.17 20.04 -2.24
C LEU A 276 -11.67 20.00 -2.58
N ALA A 277 -12.55 19.92 -1.59
CA ALA A 277 -13.99 19.96 -1.80
C ALA A 277 -14.50 21.32 -2.27
N VAL A 278 -13.82 22.43 -1.90
CA VAL A 278 -14.28 23.80 -2.16
C VAL A 278 -13.44 24.56 -3.20
N LEU A 279 -12.22 24.09 -3.49
CA LEU A 279 -11.36 24.71 -4.48
C LEU A 279 -11.81 24.37 -5.91
N PRO A 280 -11.86 25.38 -6.82
CA PRO A 280 -12.06 25.09 -8.24
C PRO A 280 -10.84 24.38 -8.84
N PRO A 281 -11.02 23.58 -9.92
CA PRO A 281 -9.90 23.03 -10.67
C PRO A 281 -8.90 24.10 -11.08
N GLY A 282 -7.60 23.85 -10.86
CA GLY A 282 -6.52 24.80 -11.15
C GLY A 282 -5.33 24.62 -10.23
N GLY A 283 -4.40 25.57 -10.25
CA GLY A 283 -3.13 25.48 -9.52
C GLY A 283 -3.29 25.29 -8.00
N ALA A 284 -4.24 25.98 -7.38
CA ALA A 284 -4.52 25.84 -5.95
C ALA A 284 -5.03 24.42 -5.58
N PHE A 285 -5.93 23.86 -6.39
CA PHE A 285 -6.42 22.49 -6.25
C PHE A 285 -5.28 21.49 -6.38
N THR A 286 -4.45 21.65 -7.44
CA THR A 286 -3.28 20.79 -7.67
C THR A 286 -2.30 20.84 -6.51
N THR A 287 -1.99 22.05 -6.00
CA THR A 287 -1.11 22.21 -4.82
C THR A 287 -1.68 21.51 -3.58
N ALA A 288 -2.99 21.66 -3.33
CA ALA A 288 -3.65 20.95 -2.24
C ALA A 288 -3.61 19.41 -2.43
N ALA A 289 -3.77 18.92 -3.64
CA ALA A 289 -3.66 17.51 -3.96
C ALA A 289 -2.24 16.94 -3.74
N LEU A 290 -1.20 17.72 -4.09
CA LEU A 290 0.20 17.38 -3.79
C LEU A 290 0.45 17.31 -2.28
N LEU A 291 -0.06 18.30 -1.54
CA LEU A 291 0.03 18.30 -0.07
C LEU A 291 -0.74 17.14 0.55
N PHE A 292 -1.90 16.78 0.00
CA PHE A 292 -2.65 15.59 0.42
C PHE A 292 -1.82 14.33 0.27
N GLY A 293 -1.15 14.13 -0.89
CA GLY A 293 -0.26 12.99 -1.11
C GLY A 293 0.86 12.92 -0.07
N PHE A 294 1.54 14.05 0.18
CA PHE A 294 2.58 14.13 1.23
C PHE A 294 2.05 13.73 2.61
N LEU A 295 0.92 14.29 3.04
CA LEU A 295 0.35 14.02 4.37
C LEU A 295 -0.17 12.59 4.49
N LEU A 296 -0.85 12.08 3.46
CA LEU A 296 -1.44 10.74 3.46
C LEU A 296 -0.39 9.66 3.69
N PHE A 297 0.71 9.71 2.95
CA PHE A 297 1.79 8.74 3.11
C PHE A 297 2.63 8.97 4.38
N SER A 298 2.61 10.17 4.94
CA SER A 298 3.23 10.45 6.25
C SER A 298 2.55 9.72 7.41
N LEU A 299 1.35 9.20 7.25
CA LEU A 299 0.64 8.46 8.30
C LEU A 299 1.25 7.06 8.53
N GLU A 300 1.74 6.41 7.47
CA GLU A 300 2.12 4.99 7.48
C GLU A 300 3.22 4.64 8.50
N PRO A 301 4.36 5.36 8.60
CA PRO A 301 5.39 5.03 9.58
C PRO A 301 4.88 5.12 11.02
N LEU A 302 4.02 6.09 11.33
CA LEU A 302 3.41 6.25 12.64
C LEU A 302 2.41 5.13 12.94
N GLN A 303 1.61 4.71 11.96
CA GLN A 303 0.72 3.55 12.06
C GLN A 303 1.51 2.28 12.35
N ASN A 304 2.63 2.04 11.64
CA ASN A 304 3.48 0.88 11.83
C ASN A 304 4.11 0.84 13.23
N ILE A 305 4.51 1.99 13.79
CA ILE A 305 5.03 2.08 15.16
C ILE A 305 3.94 1.72 16.20
N LEU A 306 2.68 2.09 15.99
CA LEU A 306 1.61 1.66 16.89
C LEU A 306 1.48 0.13 16.93
N VAL A 307 1.56 -0.54 15.77
CA VAL A 307 1.52 -2.01 15.68
C VAL A 307 2.70 -2.63 16.43
N THR A 308 3.93 -2.20 16.11
CA THR A 308 5.15 -2.79 16.71
C THR A 308 5.27 -2.51 18.20
N GLY A 309 4.69 -1.40 18.67
CA GLY A 309 4.62 -1.04 20.08
C GLY A 309 3.61 -1.87 20.88
N GLU A 310 2.51 -2.30 20.25
CA GLU A 310 1.45 -3.06 20.92
C GLU A 310 1.65 -4.57 20.80
N VAL A 311 2.09 -5.08 19.65
CA VAL A 311 2.08 -6.51 19.34
C VAL A 311 3.46 -7.14 19.59
N PRO A 312 3.52 -8.28 20.34
CA PRO A 312 4.76 -9.04 20.56
C PRO A 312 5.37 -9.51 19.22
N GLY A 313 6.72 -9.56 19.16
CA GLY A 313 7.48 -9.95 17.97
C GLY A 313 6.95 -11.16 17.20
N PRO A 314 6.65 -12.30 17.87
CA PRO A 314 6.18 -13.52 17.23
C PRO A 314 4.80 -13.44 16.56
N LEU A 315 3.99 -12.44 16.90
CA LEU A 315 2.64 -12.23 16.35
C LEU A 315 2.59 -11.06 15.35
N ARG A 316 3.71 -10.39 15.09
CA ARG A 316 3.76 -9.21 14.22
C ARG A 316 3.40 -9.51 12.78
N GLY A 317 3.79 -10.66 12.24
CA GLY A 317 3.43 -11.07 10.88
C GLY A 317 1.91 -11.14 10.71
N LEU A 318 1.23 -11.84 11.63
CA LEU A 318 -0.22 -11.94 11.64
C LEU A 318 -0.89 -10.58 11.90
N ALA A 319 -0.35 -9.77 12.83
CA ALA A 319 -0.86 -8.44 13.12
C ALA A 319 -0.79 -7.52 11.89
N PHE A 320 0.33 -7.49 11.18
CA PHE A 320 0.45 -6.77 9.91
C PHE A 320 -0.49 -7.33 8.85
N GLY A 321 -0.71 -8.66 8.81
CA GLY A 321 -1.74 -9.25 7.95
C GLY A 321 -3.12 -8.63 8.18
N PHE A 322 -3.55 -8.49 9.44
CA PHE A 322 -4.83 -7.85 9.78
C PHE A 322 -4.84 -6.35 9.50
N THR A 323 -3.75 -5.61 9.70
CA THR A 323 -3.70 -4.19 9.34
C THR A 323 -3.75 -3.99 7.83
N PHE A 324 -3.11 -4.84 7.04
CA PHE A 324 -3.22 -4.84 5.57
C PHE A 324 -4.62 -5.22 5.10
N LEU A 325 -5.27 -6.19 5.74
CA LEU A 325 -6.68 -6.48 5.50
C LEU A 325 -7.56 -5.25 5.77
N SER A 326 -7.28 -4.52 6.84
CA SER A 326 -8.04 -3.31 7.21
C SER A 326 -7.85 -2.18 6.19
N VAL A 327 -6.59 -1.85 5.81
CA VAL A 327 -6.31 -0.70 4.93
C VAL A 327 -6.58 -1.01 3.45
N PHE A 328 -6.24 -2.21 2.98
CA PHE A 328 -6.39 -2.59 1.58
C PHE A 328 -7.61 -3.48 1.33
N GLY A 329 -7.93 -4.43 2.22
CA GLY A 329 -9.11 -5.27 2.09
C GLY A 329 -10.40 -4.46 2.30
N ILE A 330 -10.66 -4.05 3.53
CA ILE A 330 -11.88 -3.29 3.87
C ILE A 330 -11.80 -1.87 3.28
N GLY A 331 -10.64 -1.23 3.39
CA GLY A 331 -10.40 0.12 2.87
C GLY A 331 -10.59 0.25 1.35
N SER A 332 -10.45 -0.85 0.57
CA SER A 332 -10.72 -0.85 -0.88
C SER A 332 -12.15 -0.44 -1.24
N LEU A 333 -13.10 -0.64 -0.33
CA LEU A 333 -14.48 -0.13 -0.50
C LEU A 333 -14.50 1.39 -0.63
N GLY A 334 -13.47 2.11 -0.18
CA GLY A 334 -13.28 3.54 -0.43
C GLY A 334 -13.18 3.87 -1.92
N ALA A 335 -12.57 3.01 -2.74
CA ALA A 335 -12.51 3.20 -4.19
C ALA A 335 -13.88 3.01 -4.84
N ALA A 336 -14.66 2.00 -4.42
CA ALA A 336 -16.03 1.80 -4.89
C ALA A 336 -16.94 2.96 -4.48
N LEU A 337 -16.86 3.41 -3.23
CA LEU A 337 -17.59 4.58 -2.73
C LEU A 337 -17.23 5.85 -3.52
N ALA A 338 -15.95 6.07 -3.80
CA ALA A 338 -15.49 7.20 -4.61
C ALA A 338 -16.07 7.16 -6.02
N GLY A 339 -16.04 6.00 -6.68
CA GLY A 339 -16.64 5.81 -7.98
C GLY A 339 -18.14 6.12 -8.00
N TRP A 340 -18.87 5.65 -6.99
CA TRP A 340 -20.30 5.91 -6.85
C TRP A 340 -20.60 7.41 -6.64
N LEU A 341 -19.85 8.08 -5.76
CA LEU A 341 -20.03 9.52 -5.52
C LEU A 341 -19.72 10.35 -6.77
N ILE A 342 -18.68 10.00 -7.51
CA ILE A 342 -18.30 10.69 -8.75
C ILE A 342 -19.36 10.48 -9.83
N ALA A 343 -19.89 9.26 -9.99
CA ALA A 343 -20.94 8.94 -10.94
C ALA A 343 -22.23 9.75 -10.67
N ASN A 344 -22.49 10.09 -9.40
CA ASN A 344 -23.62 10.92 -9.00
C ASN A 344 -23.28 12.44 -8.90
N HIS A 345 -22.23 12.89 -9.59
CA HIS A 345 -21.77 14.30 -9.63
C HIS A 345 -21.45 14.90 -8.25
N ALA A 346 -21.10 14.07 -7.28
CA ALA A 346 -20.88 14.44 -5.88
C ALA A 346 -19.40 14.53 -5.52
N SER A 347 -18.54 15.06 -6.41
CA SER A 347 -17.08 15.11 -6.20
C SER A 347 -16.68 15.90 -4.96
N ALA A 348 -17.37 17.00 -4.63
CA ALA A 348 -17.14 17.75 -3.41
C ALA A 348 -17.47 16.90 -2.17
N ILE A 349 -18.59 16.18 -2.20
CA ILE A 349 -19.01 15.28 -1.12
C ILE A 349 -17.99 14.14 -0.95
N LEU A 350 -17.41 13.63 -2.03
CA LEU A 350 -16.33 12.64 -1.97
C LEU A 350 -15.20 13.14 -1.06
N PHE A 351 -14.64 14.31 -1.32
CA PHE A 351 -13.53 14.82 -0.52
C PHE A 351 -13.92 15.08 0.94
N LEU A 352 -15.14 15.54 1.22
CA LEU A 352 -15.65 15.69 2.59
C LEU A 352 -15.77 14.36 3.31
N VAL A 353 -16.30 13.33 2.66
CA VAL A 353 -16.44 11.97 3.23
C VAL A 353 -15.07 11.37 3.52
N LEU A 354 -14.12 11.47 2.58
CA LEU A 354 -12.75 11.00 2.79
C LEU A 354 -12.05 11.77 3.93
N GLY A 355 -12.30 13.07 4.05
CA GLY A 355 -11.85 13.90 5.18
C GLY A 355 -12.41 13.41 6.50
N GLY A 356 -13.70 13.06 6.54
CA GLY A 356 -14.35 12.43 7.70
C GLY A 356 -13.68 11.12 8.12
N PHE A 357 -13.34 10.26 7.17
CA PHE A 357 -12.61 9.03 7.45
C PHE A 357 -11.21 9.29 8.02
N LEU A 358 -10.45 10.27 7.51
CA LEU A 358 -9.15 10.62 8.08
C LEU A 358 -9.29 11.20 9.50
N ALA A 359 -10.28 12.04 9.76
CA ALA A 359 -10.54 12.54 11.09
C ALA A 359 -10.90 11.39 12.07
N ALA A 360 -11.70 10.42 11.61
CA ALA A 360 -12.01 9.20 12.38
C ALA A 360 -10.78 8.35 12.64
N SER A 361 -9.89 8.18 11.64
CA SER A 361 -8.60 7.49 11.79
C SER A 361 -7.73 8.17 12.85
N GLY A 362 -7.59 9.51 12.76
CA GLY A 362 -6.85 10.29 13.74
C GLY A 362 -7.43 10.12 15.15
N THR A 363 -8.75 10.24 15.30
CA THR A 363 -9.42 10.08 16.60
C THR A 363 -9.20 8.66 17.17
N ALA A 364 -9.31 7.62 16.33
CA ALA A 364 -9.05 6.25 16.73
C ALA A 364 -7.62 6.05 17.24
N SER A 365 -6.63 6.79 16.69
CA SER A 365 -5.23 6.69 17.12
C SER A 365 -5.04 7.03 18.60
N LEU A 366 -5.86 7.93 19.16
CA LEU A 366 -5.81 8.30 20.56
C LEU A 366 -6.29 7.14 21.48
N GLY A 367 -7.17 6.27 20.96
CA GLY A 367 -7.60 5.04 21.64
C GLY A 367 -6.57 3.91 21.61
N ALA A 368 -5.63 3.96 20.68
CA ALA A 368 -4.51 3.02 20.58
C ALA A 368 -3.43 3.25 21.67
N ARG A 369 -3.56 4.31 22.46
CA ARG A 369 -2.62 4.67 23.51
C ARG A 369 -2.59 3.61 24.60
N ARG A 370 -1.40 3.09 24.92
CA ARG A 370 -1.18 2.32 26.14
C ARG A 370 -1.47 3.20 27.36
N ARG A 371 -2.41 2.79 28.19
CA ARG A 371 -2.38 3.22 29.57
C ARG A 371 -1.19 2.50 30.22
N PHE A 372 -0.06 3.20 30.35
CA PHE A 372 0.96 2.78 31.30
C PHE A 372 0.28 2.82 32.67
N ASN A 373 -0.10 1.65 33.19
CA ASN A 373 -0.36 1.55 34.62
C ASN A 373 0.95 1.96 35.30
N ALA A 374 0.89 3.09 36.00
CA ALA A 374 1.94 3.60 36.87
C ALA A 374 2.24 2.60 37.99
#